data_82629a8168d591158ddb76432b615f8f
#
_entry.id   82629a8168d591158ddb76432b615f8f
#
_cell.length_a   1.000
_cell.length_b   1.000
_cell.length_c   1.000
_cell.angle_alpha   90.00
_cell.angle_beta   90.00
_cell.angle_gamma   90.00
#
_symmetry.space_group_name_H-M   'P 1'
#
loop_
_entity.id
_entity.type
_entity.pdbx_description
1 polymer ?
#
loop_
_entity_poly.entity_id
_entity_poly.type
_entity_poly.pdbx_seq_one_letter_code
_entity_poly.pdbx_strand_id
1 'polypeptide(L)'
;TMTDTIEKRLGPLFWVAVGWLVVISLLAIFAPLLPIKDPDAYYLVRGESPPYSPSGTHWFGTDQDARDMFARTIFGARVSLVIGFVAIAFGMLVGGSAGIIAGYLRGRTDKVVSFIFIVFLSFPSLVLAILIPALLDRGLVTIALTLGVLAVAPVGRLARASTLSFAEREFVTAARAIGAGDRRIIIRELLPNVVVPMGALAL
;
A
#
# COMPACT_ATOMS: atom_id res chain seq x y z
N THR A 1 -26.81 19.04 -18.77
CA THR A 1 -25.89 19.71 -17.84
C THR A 1 -24.90 18.68 -17.34
N MET A 2 -23.63 19.00 -17.41
CA MET A 2 -22.48 18.07 -17.24
C MET A 2 -22.27 17.53 -15.81
N THR A 3 -23.07 17.93 -14.87
CA THR A 3 -23.02 17.51 -13.45
C THR A 3 -23.84 16.27 -13.14
N ASP A 4 -24.79 15.88 -14.00
CA ASP A 4 -25.70 14.76 -13.74
C ASP A 4 -25.11 13.38 -14.12
N THR A 5 -23.93 13.34 -14.71
CA THR A 5 -23.30 12.08 -15.18
C THR A 5 -22.30 11.48 -14.18
N ILE A 6 -22.04 12.13 -13.05
CA ILE A 6 -21.09 11.63 -12.03
C ILE A 6 -21.78 10.97 -10.83
N GLU A 7 -23.07 11.16 -10.65
CA GLU A 7 -23.87 10.30 -9.76
C GLU A 7 -24.26 8.97 -10.45
N LYS A 8 -23.32 8.24 -11.00
CA LYS A 8 -23.47 6.79 -10.98
C LYS A 8 -23.55 6.40 -9.51
N ARG A 9 -24.76 6.23 -9.02
CA ARG A 9 -25.04 5.73 -7.66
C ARG A 9 -24.15 4.52 -7.47
N LEU A 10 -23.13 4.68 -6.64
CA LEU A 10 -22.28 3.59 -6.23
C LEU A 10 -23.21 2.49 -5.73
N GLY A 11 -23.20 1.34 -6.37
CA GLY A 11 -24.18 0.28 -6.10
C GLY A 11 -24.07 -0.18 -4.64
N PRO A 12 -25.09 -0.87 -4.13
CA PRO A 12 -25.09 -1.36 -2.74
C PRO A 12 -23.85 -2.21 -2.42
N LEU A 13 -23.33 -2.93 -3.41
CA LEU A 13 -22.11 -3.72 -3.28
C LEU A 13 -20.88 -2.88 -2.92
N PHE A 14 -20.77 -1.67 -3.46
CA PHE A 14 -19.69 -0.74 -3.09
C PHE A 14 -19.74 -0.37 -1.61
N TRP A 15 -20.92 -0.03 -1.10
CA TRP A 15 -21.07 0.36 0.31
C TRP A 15 -20.85 -0.84 1.26
N VAL A 16 -21.24 -2.05 0.84
CA VAL A 16 -20.92 -3.28 1.59
C VAL A 16 -19.40 -3.51 1.64
N ALA A 17 -18.70 -3.37 0.51
CA ALA A 17 -17.25 -3.53 0.47
C ALA A 17 -16.53 -2.48 1.32
N VAL A 18 -16.94 -1.21 1.23
CA VAL A 18 -16.38 -0.13 2.06
C VAL A 18 -16.67 -0.40 3.54
N GLY A 19 -17.90 -0.75 3.89
CA GLY A 19 -18.27 -1.10 5.26
C GLY A 19 -17.44 -2.26 5.82
N TRP A 20 -17.22 -3.29 5.02
CA TRP A 20 -16.37 -4.43 5.38
C TRP A 20 -14.91 -4.01 5.64
N LEU A 21 -14.33 -3.22 4.75
CA LEU A 21 -12.97 -2.71 4.91
C LEU A 21 -12.82 -1.82 6.14
N VAL A 22 -13.81 -0.96 6.41
CA VAL A 22 -13.82 -0.12 7.61
C VAL A 22 -13.89 -0.99 8.88
N VAL A 23 -14.77 -1.99 8.92
CA VAL A 23 -14.91 -2.89 10.08
C VAL A 23 -13.59 -3.64 10.33
N ILE A 24 -12.99 -4.26 9.31
CA ILE A 24 -11.72 -4.97 9.48
C ILE A 24 -10.62 -4.02 9.93
N SER A 25 -10.55 -2.82 9.35
CA SER A 25 -9.53 -1.83 9.73
C SER A 25 -9.70 -1.37 11.18
N LEU A 26 -10.92 -1.11 11.62
CA LEU A 26 -11.20 -0.75 13.01
C LEU A 26 -10.86 -1.91 13.97
N LEU A 27 -11.27 -3.13 13.66
CA LEU A 27 -10.92 -4.31 14.45
C LEU A 27 -9.39 -4.49 14.55
N ALA A 28 -8.67 -4.31 13.45
CA ALA A 28 -7.23 -4.43 13.42
C ALA A 28 -6.52 -3.31 14.22
N ILE A 29 -6.98 -2.06 14.11
CA ILE A 29 -6.41 -0.92 14.85
C ILE A 29 -6.64 -1.09 16.36
N PHE A 30 -7.85 -1.43 16.73
CA PHE A 30 -8.25 -1.57 18.14
C PHE A 30 -8.04 -2.98 18.70
N ALA A 31 -7.42 -3.90 17.94
CA ALA A 31 -7.17 -5.28 18.38
C ALA A 31 -6.58 -5.41 19.81
N PRO A 32 -5.60 -4.58 20.24
CA PRO A 32 -5.05 -4.67 21.60
C PRO A 32 -6.01 -4.25 22.71
N LEU A 33 -7.09 -3.52 22.37
CA LEU A 33 -8.08 -3.04 23.33
C LEU A 33 -9.31 -3.94 23.40
N LEU A 34 -9.43 -4.87 22.45
CA LEU A 34 -10.56 -5.80 22.41
C LEU A 34 -10.35 -6.95 23.40
N PRO A 35 -11.41 -7.46 24.05
CA PRO A 35 -11.34 -8.61 24.94
C PRO A 35 -11.23 -9.92 24.13
N ILE A 36 -10.22 -10.00 23.27
CA ILE A 36 -9.91 -11.20 22.47
C ILE A 36 -8.71 -11.91 23.06
N LYS A 37 -8.61 -13.20 22.78
CA LYS A 37 -7.52 -14.05 23.27
C LYS A 37 -6.16 -13.59 22.74
N ASP A 38 -5.10 -13.99 23.43
CA ASP A 38 -3.74 -13.80 22.95
C ASP A 38 -3.54 -14.64 21.66
N PRO A 39 -3.13 -14.04 20.54
CA PRO A 39 -2.95 -14.75 19.27
C PRO A 39 -1.80 -15.77 19.30
N ASP A 40 -0.86 -15.64 20.23
CA ASP A 40 0.33 -16.49 20.33
C ASP A 40 0.25 -17.50 21.48
N ALA A 41 -0.79 -17.44 22.33
CA ALA A 41 -0.99 -18.38 23.41
C ALA A 41 -1.49 -19.74 22.89
N TYR A 42 -1.02 -20.82 23.53
CA TYR A 42 -1.40 -22.19 23.23
C TYR A 42 -2.57 -22.62 24.13
N TYR A 43 -3.68 -23.03 23.56
CA TYR A 43 -4.90 -23.43 24.27
C TYR A 43 -5.10 -24.95 24.22
N LEU A 44 -4.12 -25.70 24.73
CA LEU A 44 -4.16 -27.16 24.71
C LEU A 44 -5.25 -27.72 25.63
N VAL A 45 -6.06 -28.62 25.09
CA VAL A 45 -7.08 -29.39 25.83
C VAL A 45 -6.52 -30.77 26.17
N ARG A 46 -6.60 -31.14 27.46
CA ARG A 46 -6.06 -32.41 27.92
C ARG A 46 -6.84 -33.59 27.31
N GLY A 47 -6.12 -34.45 26.63
CA GLY A 47 -6.73 -35.66 25.99
C GLY A 47 -7.21 -35.45 24.56
N GLU A 48 -7.09 -34.24 24.02
CA GLU A 48 -7.44 -33.93 22.64
C GLU A 48 -6.21 -33.41 21.88
N SER A 49 -6.18 -33.64 20.57
CA SER A 49 -5.13 -33.12 19.68
C SER A 49 -5.68 -31.98 18.84
N PRO A 50 -4.96 -30.85 18.69
CA PRO A 50 -5.34 -29.79 17.77
C PRO A 50 -5.26 -30.26 16.30
N PRO A 51 -5.97 -29.57 15.36
CA PRO A 51 -6.76 -28.36 15.57
C PRO A 51 -8.15 -28.67 16.17
N TYR A 52 -8.65 -27.77 17.02
CA TYR A 52 -9.99 -27.87 17.58
C TYR A 52 -11.01 -27.16 16.71
N SER A 53 -12.21 -27.73 16.60
CA SER A 53 -13.32 -27.16 15.84
C SER A 53 -13.82 -25.84 16.44
N PRO A 54 -14.51 -25.00 15.66
CA PRO A 54 -15.17 -23.81 16.15
C PRO A 54 -16.09 -24.11 17.34
N SER A 55 -16.02 -23.27 18.36
CA SER A 55 -16.75 -23.44 19.63
C SER A 55 -17.08 -22.08 20.26
N GLY A 56 -17.86 -22.05 21.33
CA GLY A 56 -18.14 -20.83 22.09
C GLY A 56 -16.89 -20.17 22.70
N THR A 57 -15.81 -20.92 22.87
CA THR A 57 -14.52 -20.43 23.38
C THR A 57 -13.52 -20.12 22.28
N HIS A 58 -13.64 -20.73 21.11
CA HIS A 58 -12.78 -20.52 19.93
C HIS A 58 -13.68 -20.35 18.69
N TRP A 59 -14.07 -19.12 18.37
CA TRP A 59 -15.08 -18.85 17.34
C TRP A 59 -14.69 -19.39 15.96
N PHE A 60 -13.42 -19.34 15.59
CA PHE A 60 -12.91 -19.91 14.33
C PHE A 60 -12.12 -21.21 14.57
N GLY A 61 -12.24 -21.81 15.77
CA GLY A 61 -11.42 -22.94 16.14
C GLY A 61 -9.97 -22.55 16.45
N THR A 62 -9.08 -23.55 16.40
CA THR A 62 -7.64 -23.37 16.62
C THR A 62 -6.83 -23.85 15.43
N ASP A 63 -5.58 -23.39 15.33
CA ASP A 63 -4.60 -23.95 14.41
C ASP A 63 -3.98 -25.26 14.93
N GLN A 64 -3.03 -25.82 14.19
CA GLN A 64 -2.32 -27.06 14.55
C GLN A 64 -1.50 -26.95 15.84
N ASP A 65 -1.17 -25.73 16.23
CA ASP A 65 -0.46 -25.44 17.49
C ASP A 65 -1.45 -25.08 18.62
N ALA A 66 -2.75 -25.30 18.47
CA ALA A 66 -3.80 -24.94 19.40
C ALA A 66 -3.89 -23.43 19.69
N ARG A 67 -3.51 -22.55 18.76
CA ARG A 67 -3.67 -21.10 18.88
C ARG A 67 -5.03 -20.66 18.34
N ASP A 68 -5.63 -19.64 18.95
CA ASP A 68 -6.95 -19.15 18.56
C ASP A 68 -6.95 -18.48 17.18
N MET A 69 -7.68 -19.06 16.22
CA MET A 69 -7.70 -18.59 14.83
C MET A 69 -8.41 -17.24 14.67
N PHE A 70 -9.42 -16.92 15.50
CA PHE A 70 -10.08 -15.62 15.44
C PHE A 70 -9.14 -14.51 15.89
N ALA A 71 -8.47 -14.68 17.02
CA ALA A 71 -7.47 -13.73 17.51
C ALA A 71 -6.34 -13.53 16.48
N ARG A 72 -5.80 -14.62 15.93
CA ARG A 72 -4.76 -14.57 14.89
C ARG A 72 -5.22 -13.84 13.63
N THR A 73 -6.48 -13.99 13.22
CA THR A 73 -7.02 -13.27 12.06
C THR A 73 -7.05 -11.76 12.30
N ILE A 74 -7.52 -11.33 13.47
CA ILE A 74 -7.61 -9.90 13.80
C ILE A 74 -6.21 -9.27 13.94
N PHE A 75 -5.31 -9.90 14.68
CA PHE A 75 -3.93 -9.40 14.83
C PHE A 75 -3.13 -9.50 13.52
N GLY A 76 -3.37 -10.54 12.71
CA GLY A 76 -2.78 -10.67 11.37
C GLY A 76 -3.24 -9.56 10.41
N ALA A 77 -4.52 -9.18 10.47
CA ALA A 77 -5.02 -8.03 9.72
C ALA A 77 -4.30 -6.73 10.10
N ARG A 78 -4.04 -6.50 11.40
CA ARG A 78 -3.25 -5.36 11.88
C ARG A 78 -1.84 -5.34 11.29
N VAL A 79 -1.15 -6.47 11.35
CA VAL A 79 0.21 -6.62 10.77
C VAL A 79 0.19 -6.31 9.28
N SER A 80 -0.78 -6.87 8.54
CA SER A 80 -0.94 -6.64 7.10
C SER A 80 -1.20 -5.18 6.75
N LEU A 81 -2.06 -4.50 7.51
CA LEU A 81 -2.35 -3.08 7.30
C LEU A 81 -1.11 -2.20 7.56
N VAL A 82 -0.36 -2.47 8.63
CA VAL A 82 0.87 -1.72 8.95
C VAL A 82 1.91 -1.92 7.84
N ILE A 83 2.16 -3.16 7.45
CA ILE A 83 3.11 -3.49 6.39
C ILE A 83 2.69 -2.82 5.07
N GLY A 84 1.43 -2.98 4.67
CA GLY A 84 0.91 -2.40 3.44
C GLY A 84 1.02 -0.88 3.42
N PHE A 85 0.60 -0.21 4.50
CA PHE A 85 0.68 1.23 4.61
C PHE A 85 2.12 1.74 4.53
N VAL A 86 3.04 1.14 5.29
CA VAL A 86 4.47 1.52 5.27
C VAL A 86 5.08 1.29 3.89
N ALA A 87 4.80 0.15 3.27
CA ALA A 87 5.31 -0.19 1.95
C ALA A 87 4.83 0.81 0.88
N ILE A 88 3.53 1.10 0.84
CA ILE A 88 2.96 2.06 -0.10
C ILE A 88 3.46 3.48 0.17
N ALA A 89 3.49 3.92 1.43
CA ALA A 89 4.00 5.25 1.79
C ALA A 89 5.46 5.41 1.34
N PHE A 90 6.31 4.42 1.57
CA PHE A 90 7.70 4.42 1.14
C PHE A 90 7.81 4.45 -0.41
N GLY A 91 7.06 3.60 -1.09
CA GLY A 91 6.99 3.57 -2.55
C GLY A 91 6.53 4.90 -3.16
N MET A 92 5.52 5.53 -2.57
CA MET A 92 5.02 6.84 -2.99
C MET A 92 6.02 7.96 -2.72
N LEU A 93 6.64 7.97 -1.54
CA LEU A 93 7.62 9.00 -1.18
C LEU A 93 8.88 8.91 -2.06
N VAL A 94 9.45 7.73 -2.22
CA VAL A 94 10.71 7.56 -2.96
C VAL A 94 10.44 7.41 -4.46
N GLY A 95 9.65 6.42 -4.84
CA GLY A 95 9.33 6.15 -6.24
C GLY A 95 8.51 7.25 -6.88
N GLY A 96 7.45 7.70 -6.18
CA GLY A 96 6.57 8.76 -6.64
C GLY A 96 7.31 10.08 -6.88
N SER A 97 8.11 10.53 -5.91
CA SER A 97 8.90 11.76 -6.07
C SER A 97 9.93 11.67 -7.20
N ALA A 98 10.66 10.54 -7.28
CA ALA A 98 11.61 10.30 -8.37
C ALA A 98 10.92 10.28 -9.75
N GLY A 99 9.74 9.64 -9.83
CA GLY A 99 8.94 9.59 -11.05
C GLY A 99 8.41 10.97 -11.47
N ILE A 100 7.90 11.77 -10.54
CA ILE A 100 7.43 13.13 -10.81
C ILE A 100 8.57 14.02 -11.31
N ILE A 101 9.71 13.98 -10.64
CA ILE A 101 10.89 14.76 -11.02
C ILE A 101 11.37 14.33 -12.42
N ALA A 102 11.46 13.04 -12.68
CA ALA A 102 11.88 12.50 -13.98
C ALA A 102 10.92 12.90 -15.11
N GLY A 103 9.62 12.76 -14.88
CA GLY A 103 8.58 13.10 -15.87
C GLY A 103 8.52 14.59 -16.18
N TYR A 104 8.77 15.46 -15.19
CA TYR A 104 8.74 16.90 -15.36
C TYR A 104 10.03 17.45 -16.00
N LEU A 105 11.21 17.09 -15.46
CA LEU A 105 12.50 17.60 -15.96
C LEU A 105 12.92 16.99 -17.29
N ARG A 106 12.44 15.78 -17.60
CA ARG A 106 12.74 15.06 -18.84
C ARG A 106 14.25 14.86 -19.08
N GLY A 107 14.65 14.62 -20.30
CA GLY A 107 16.06 14.58 -20.75
C GLY A 107 16.92 13.56 -20.01
N ARG A 108 18.06 14.01 -19.46
CA ARG A 108 19.02 13.13 -18.76
C ARG A 108 18.49 12.58 -17.45
N THR A 109 17.77 13.38 -16.67
CA THR A 109 17.15 12.97 -15.40
C THR A 109 16.19 11.82 -15.63
N ASP A 110 15.35 11.95 -16.64
CA ASP A 110 14.38 10.92 -17.03
C ASP A 110 15.07 9.60 -17.43
N LYS A 111 16.13 9.70 -18.25
CA LYS A 111 16.89 8.51 -18.67
C LYS A 111 17.50 7.77 -17.49
N VAL A 112 18.12 8.49 -16.55
CA VAL A 112 18.78 7.88 -15.37
C VAL A 112 17.75 7.24 -14.45
N VAL A 113 16.69 7.95 -14.10
CA VAL A 113 15.64 7.43 -13.19
C VAL A 113 14.92 6.23 -13.82
N SER A 114 14.59 6.33 -15.10
CA SER A 114 13.96 5.22 -15.83
C SER A 114 14.87 4.00 -15.92
N PHE A 115 16.16 4.19 -16.12
CA PHE A 115 17.14 3.10 -16.10
C PHE A 115 17.18 2.40 -14.75
N ILE A 116 17.22 3.17 -13.65
CA ILE A 116 17.17 2.62 -12.28
C ILE A 116 15.88 1.80 -12.09
N PHE A 117 14.72 2.31 -12.49
CA PHE A 117 13.46 1.57 -12.39
C PHE A 117 13.47 0.27 -13.21
N ILE A 118 14.07 0.28 -14.41
CA ILE A 118 14.20 -0.92 -15.24
C ILE A 118 15.08 -1.95 -14.53
N VAL A 119 16.21 -1.54 -13.95
CA VAL A 119 17.11 -2.43 -13.19
C VAL A 119 16.35 -3.09 -12.04
N PHE A 120 15.62 -2.31 -11.23
CA PHE A 120 14.81 -2.86 -10.13
C PHE A 120 13.77 -3.87 -10.61
N LEU A 121 13.10 -3.58 -11.73
CA LEU A 121 12.06 -4.45 -12.29
C LEU A 121 12.60 -5.69 -13.02
N SER A 122 13.91 -5.71 -13.33
CA SER A 122 14.55 -6.87 -13.94
C SER A 122 14.74 -8.03 -12.95
N PHE A 123 14.71 -7.74 -11.65
CA PHE A 123 14.76 -8.77 -10.63
C PHE A 123 13.36 -9.30 -10.34
N PRO A 124 13.20 -10.64 -10.24
CA PRO A 124 11.94 -11.22 -9.77
C PRO A 124 11.59 -10.72 -8.38
N SER A 125 10.49 -9.93 -8.26
CA SER A 125 10.10 -9.29 -7.00
C SER A 125 9.93 -10.29 -5.86
N LEU A 126 9.39 -11.47 -6.14
CA LEU A 126 9.22 -12.53 -5.15
C LEU A 126 10.55 -13.05 -4.61
N VAL A 127 11.57 -13.14 -5.45
CA VAL A 127 12.93 -13.55 -5.02
C VAL A 127 13.51 -12.51 -4.07
N LEU A 128 13.41 -11.22 -4.42
CA LEU A 128 13.88 -10.14 -3.55
C LEU A 128 13.07 -10.06 -2.25
N ALA A 129 11.75 -10.28 -2.30
CA ALA A 129 10.89 -10.26 -1.13
C ALA A 129 11.25 -11.35 -0.10
N ILE A 130 11.81 -12.47 -0.54
CA ILE A 130 12.26 -13.54 0.34
C ILE A 130 13.73 -13.33 0.74
N LEU A 131 14.58 -12.95 -0.20
CA LEU A 131 16.03 -12.84 -0.01
C LEU A 131 16.40 -11.74 0.99
N ILE A 132 15.80 -10.55 0.88
CA ILE A 132 16.15 -9.41 1.73
C ILE A 132 15.87 -9.70 3.22
N PRO A 133 14.67 -10.18 3.61
CA PRO A 133 14.41 -10.56 5.00
C PRO A 133 15.20 -11.80 5.47
N ALA A 134 15.67 -12.65 4.54
CA ALA A 134 16.52 -13.79 4.90
C ALA A 134 17.96 -13.39 5.23
N LEU A 135 18.45 -12.30 4.63
CA LEU A 135 19.79 -11.75 4.86
C LEU A 135 19.86 -10.76 6.03
N LEU A 136 18.73 -10.13 6.33
CA LEU A 136 18.56 -9.19 7.43
C LEU A 136 17.75 -9.85 8.56
N ASP A 137 17.49 -9.12 9.64
CA ASP A 137 16.63 -9.60 10.71
C ASP A 137 15.19 -9.81 10.22
N ARG A 138 14.61 -10.96 10.60
CA ARG A 138 13.22 -11.35 10.25
C ARG A 138 12.19 -10.56 11.07
N GLY A 139 12.26 -9.23 11.00
CA GLY A 139 11.35 -8.34 11.72
C GLY A 139 10.26 -7.78 10.82
N LEU A 140 9.17 -7.31 11.43
CA LEU A 140 8.05 -6.65 10.74
C LEU A 140 8.52 -5.42 9.96
N VAL A 141 9.47 -4.66 10.52
CA VAL A 141 10.06 -3.48 9.87
C VAL A 141 10.83 -3.88 8.61
N THR A 142 11.64 -4.93 8.68
CA THR A 142 12.40 -5.43 7.52
C THR A 142 11.48 -5.85 6.38
N ILE A 143 10.39 -6.57 6.69
CA ILE A 143 9.39 -6.97 5.69
C ILE A 143 8.72 -5.74 5.08
N ALA A 144 8.28 -4.79 5.90
CA ALA A 144 7.62 -3.58 5.43
C ALA A 144 8.53 -2.73 4.54
N LEU A 145 9.79 -2.55 4.92
CA LEU A 145 10.78 -1.82 4.12
C LEU A 145 11.14 -2.56 2.83
N THR A 146 11.27 -3.88 2.87
CA THR A 146 11.51 -4.70 1.67
C THR A 146 10.39 -4.50 0.65
N LEU A 147 9.14 -4.64 1.08
CA LEU A 147 7.99 -4.40 0.21
C LEU A 147 7.91 -2.94 -0.26
N GLY A 148 8.30 -1.99 0.61
CA GLY A 148 8.43 -0.58 0.24
C GLY A 148 9.44 -0.34 -0.86
N VAL A 149 10.62 -0.92 -0.78
CA VAL A 149 11.66 -0.85 -1.82
C VAL A 149 11.16 -1.46 -3.13
N LEU A 150 10.49 -2.61 -3.07
CA LEU A 150 9.89 -3.24 -4.24
C LEU A 150 8.79 -2.40 -4.88
N ALA A 151 8.07 -1.60 -4.11
CA ALA A 151 7.04 -0.68 -4.59
C ALA A 151 7.62 0.57 -5.28
N VAL A 152 8.89 0.93 -5.05
CA VAL A 152 9.51 2.16 -5.61
C VAL A 152 9.42 2.22 -7.12
N ALA A 153 9.81 1.15 -7.82
CA ALA A 153 9.86 1.17 -9.28
C ALA A 153 8.48 1.17 -9.96
N PRO A 154 7.50 0.32 -9.56
CA PRO A 154 6.15 0.38 -10.13
C PRO A 154 5.47 1.72 -9.89
N VAL A 155 5.50 2.22 -8.65
CA VAL A 155 4.91 3.52 -8.28
C VAL A 155 5.61 4.67 -9.02
N GLY A 156 6.94 4.64 -9.09
CA GLY A 156 7.72 5.65 -9.80
C GLY A 156 7.42 5.69 -11.30
N ARG A 157 7.25 4.54 -11.94
CA ARG A 157 6.83 4.48 -13.36
C ARG A 157 5.44 5.06 -13.59
N LEU A 158 4.49 4.75 -12.72
CA LEU A 158 3.15 5.34 -12.81
C LEU A 158 3.19 6.85 -12.59
N ALA A 159 3.89 7.31 -11.56
CA ALA A 159 4.06 8.74 -11.29
C ALA A 159 4.71 9.47 -12.46
N ARG A 160 5.76 8.89 -13.07
CA ARG A 160 6.40 9.44 -14.25
C ARG A 160 5.45 9.54 -15.44
N ALA A 161 4.70 8.47 -15.76
CA ALA A 161 3.76 8.45 -16.87
C ALA A 161 2.64 9.48 -16.68
N SER A 162 2.08 9.57 -15.46
CA SER A 162 1.06 10.57 -15.12
C SER A 162 1.63 11.99 -15.23
N THR A 163 2.85 12.22 -14.72
CA THR A 163 3.49 13.53 -14.79
C THR A 163 3.75 13.99 -16.23
N LEU A 164 4.19 13.09 -17.10
CA LEU A 164 4.37 13.42 -18.53
C LEU A 164 3.05 13.89 -19.17
N SER A 165 1.95 13.22 -18.85
CA SER A 165 0.62 13.60 -19.34
C SER A 165 0.12 14.93 -18.75
N PHE A 166 0.29 15.15 -17.44
CA PHE A 166 -0.18 16.40 -16.81
C PHE A 166 0.71 17.60 -17.14
N ALA A 167 2.02 17.42 -17.35
CA ALA A 167 2.96 18.49 -17.64
C ALA A 167 2.68 19.19 -19.00
N GLU A 168 1.93 18.58 -19.88
CA GLU A 168 1.51 19.13 -21.17
C GLU A 168 0.17 19.85 -21.13
N ARG A 169 -0.52 19.87 -19.99
CA ARG A 169 -1.83 20.49 -19.85
C ARG A 169 -1.72 22.01 -19.72
N GLU A 170 -2.81 22.68 -20.12
CA GLU A 170 -2.92 24.15 -20.17
C GLU A 170 -2.61 24.83 -18.84
N PHE A 171 -3.03 24.24 -17.71
CA PHE A 171 -2.77 24.82 -16.38
C PHE A 171 -1.27 24.92 -16.05
N VAL A 172 -0.44 23.96 -16.52
CA VAL A 172 1.02 24.00 -16.35
C VAL A 172 1.63 25.08 -17.25
N THR A 173 1.12 25.20 -18.49
CA THR A 173 1.55 26.24 -19.43
C THR A 173 1.20 27.63 -18.92
N ALA A 174 -0.02 27.80 -18.39
CA ALA A 174 -0.45 29.05 -17.77
C ALA A 174 0.41 29.42 -16.54
N ALA A 175 0.71 28.44 -15.69
CA ALA A 175 1.59 28.65 -14.54
C ALA A 175 2.99 29.14 -14.98
N ARG A 176 3.56 28.57 -16.04
CA ARG A 176 4.84 29.03 -16.63
C ARG A 176 4.73 30.47 -17.19
N ALA A 177 3.64 30.77 -17.88
CA ALA A 177 3.43 32.09 -18.48
C ALA A 177 3.39 33.21 -17.44
N ILE A 178 2.90 32.95 -16.23
CA ILE A 178 2.92 33.90 -15.10
C ILE A 178 4.20 33.86 -14.27
N GLY A 179 5.25 33.16 -14.76
CA GLY A 179 6.57 33.13 -14.13
C GLY A 179 6.72 32.14 -12.96
N ALA A 180 5.88 31.11 -12.85
CA ALA A 180 6.05 30.09 -11.83
C ALA A 180 7.31 29.26 -12.09
N GLY A 181 8.18 29.16 -11.08
CA GLY A 181 9.36 28.30 -11.12
C GLY A 181 9.02 26.82 -11.02
N ASP A 182 9.94 25.95 -11.44
CA ASP A 182 9.77 24.48 -11.50
C ASP A 182 9.29 23.88 -10.19
N ARG A 183 9.89 24.28 -9.06
CA ARG A 183 9.47 23.79 -7.73
C ARG A 183 8.00 24.07 -7.43
N ARG A 184 7.52 25.27 -7.78
CA ARG A 184 6.11 25.64 -7.58
C ARG A 184 5.20 24.79 -8.45
N ILE A 185 5.59 24.60 -9.73
CA ILE A 185 4.82 23.77 -10.67
C ILE A 185 4.76 22.33 -10.19
N ILE A 186 5.88 21.73 -9.78
CA ILE A 186 5.91 20.35 -9.28
C ILE A 186 5.02 20.19 -8.04
N ILE A 187 5.15 21.08 -7.05
CA ILE A 187 4.48 20.88 -5.75
C ILE A 187 3.01 21.29 -5.79
N ARG A 188 2.66 22.37 -6.47
CA ARG A 188 1.31 22.94 -6.44
C ARG A 188 0.41 22.50 -7.58
N GLU A 189 1.01 22.26 -8.75
CA GLU A 189 0.23 21.95 -9.95
C GLU A 189 0.26 20.45 -10.28
N LEU A 190 1.43 19.81 -10.23
CA LEU A 190 1.57 18.42 -10.65
C LEU A 190 1.30 17.43 -9.51
N LEU A 191 1.91 17.61 -8.36
CA LEU A 191 1.82 16.65 -7.25
C LEU A 191 0.36 16.33 -6.86
N PRO A 192 -0.56 17.30 -6.65
CA PRO A 192 -1.94 16.99 -6.30
C PRO A 192 -2.67 16.17 -7.37
N ASN A 193 -2.37 16.43 -8.64
CA ASN A 193 -3.00 15.74 -9.78
C ASN A 193 -2.41 14.35 -10.01
N VAL A 194 -1.13 14.15 -9.76
CA VAL A 194 -0.42 12.87 -9.94
C VAL A 194 -0.71 11.92 -8.78
N VAL A 195 -0.91 12.42 -7.55
CA VAL A 195 -1.22 11.58 -6.38
C VAL A 195 -2.54 10.82 -6.54
N VAL A 196 -3.52 11.37 -7.26
CA VAL A 196 -4.81 10.71 -7.47
C VAL A 196 -4.67 9.37 -8.21
N PRO A 197 -4.06 9.28 -9.41
CA PRO A 197 -3.85 7.99 -10.07
C PRO A 197 -2.86 7.08 -9.31
N MET A 198 -1.91 7.65 -8.56
CA MET A 198 -1.02 6.86 -7.69
C MET A 198 -1.80 6.22 -6.52
N GLY A 199 -2.74 6.96 -5.92
CA GLY A 199 -3.61 6.43 -4.87
C GLY A 199 -4.49 5.30 -5.35
N ALA A 200 -4.96 5.33 -6.60
CA ALA A 200 -5.72 4.24 -7.20
C ALA A 200 -4.89 2.93 -7.38
N LEU A 201 -3.56 3.03 -7.47
CA LEU A 201 -2.67 1.86 -7.48
C LEU A 201 -2.47 1.29 -6.07
N ALA A 202 -2.63 2.12 -5.04
CA ALA A 202 -2.40 1.76 -3.65
C ALA A 202 -3.57 0.99 -3.00
N LEU A 203 -4.74 0.98 -3.66
CA LEU A 203 -5.96 0.26 -3.27
C LEU A 203 -6.04 -1.09 -3.94
#